data_b2e1c3e4ffdd6e094706d7fc33ee133a
#
_entry.id   b2e1c3e4ffdd6e094706d7fc33ee133a
#
_cell.length_a   1.000
_cell.length_b   1.000
_cell.length_c   1.000
_cell.angle_alpha   90.00
_cell.angle_beta   90.00
_cell.angle_gamma   90.00
#
_symmetry.space_group_name_H-M   'P 1'
#
loop_
_entity.id
_entity.type
_entity.pdbx_description
1 polymer ?
#
loop_
_entity_poly.entity_id
_entity_poly.type
_entity_poly.pdbx_seq_one_letter_code
_entity_poly.pdbx_strand_id
1 'polypeptide(L)'
;MRAVADAKTAVRAILQTEHLRVDYDNRPTKVERDQHEVHGRRGLLIAAINGKAEGDRCLTCDVICEMCTEVCPNRANVAITVPGFADPRQIVHIDGLCNECGNCGTFCPHAGLPYKDKITIFWTREDFEDSTNVGFLPLTDGAYLSRMPNGSVREHRTGQADLPEAMSQVLAAIEKDYSFILAAPVGAQS
;
A
#
# COMPACT_ATOMS: atom_id res chain seq x y z
N MET A 1 -1.20 0.55 17.03
CA MET A 1 0.13 0.92 16.50
C MET A 1 0.20 2.35 15.94
N ARG A 2 -0.58 3.26 16.47
CA ARG A 2 -0.53 4.71 16.15
C ARG A 2 0.66 5.43 16.81
N ALA A 3 1.47 4.73 17.64
CA ALA A 3 2.46 5.37 18.51
C ALA A 3 3.50 6.25 17.79
N VAL A 4 3.92 5.90 16.58
CA VAL A 4 4.91 6.72 15.84
C VAL A 4 4.25 7.94 15.19
N ALA A 5 3.04 7.79 14.64
CA ALA A 5 2.28 8.90 14.08
C ALA A 5 1.90 9.89 15.18
N ASP A 6 1.43 9.39 16.33
CA ASP A 6 1.11 10.19 17.51
C ASP A 6 2.35 10.91 18.05
N ALA A 7 3.49 10.22 18.14
CA ALA A 7 4.76 10.81 18.56
C ALA A 7 5.19 11.94 17.60
N LYS A 8 5.11 11.73 16.28
CA LYS A 8 5.41 12.78 15.29
C LYS A 8 4.48 13.99 15.44
N THR A 9 3.19 13.74 15.71
CA THR A 9 2.19 14.80 15.93
C THR A 9 2.48 15.58 17.21
N ALA A 10 2.78 14.89 18.31
CA ALA A 10 3.15 15.51 19.58
C ALA A 10 4.42 16.36 19.46
N VAL A 11 5.44 15.83 18.80
CA VAL A 11 6.69 16.56 18.55
C VAL A 11 6.45 17.81 17.70
N ARG A 12 5.64 17.74 16.64
CA ARG A 12 5.26 18.91 15.84
C ARG A 12 4.57 19.98 16.68
N ALA A 13 3.63 19.58 17.54
CA ALA A 13 2.94 20.50 18.43
C ALA A 13 3.91 21.20 19.39
N ILE A 14 4.83 20.47 20.00
CA ILE A 14 5.86 21.02 20.88
C ILE A 14 6.75 22.03 20.14
N LEU A 15 7.22 21.68 18.96
CA LEU A 15 8.08 22.56 18.16
C LEU A 15 7.36 23.83 17.70
N GLN A 16 6.08 23.75 17.38
CA GLN A 16 5.25 24.91 17.07
C GLN A 16 5.13 25.84 18.29
N THR A 17 4.93 25.26 19.48
CA THR A 17 4.83 26.03 20.72
C THR A 17 6.13 26.74 21.06
N GLU A 18 7.26 26.07 20.83
CA GLU A 18 8.60 26.61 21.09
C GLU A 18 9.14 27.47 19.93
N HIS A 19 8.32 27.74 18.88
CA HIS A 19 8.72 28.47 17.68
C HIS A 19 9.95 27.90 16.94
N LEU A 20 10.23 26.63 17.15
CA LEU A 20 11.33 25.92 16.49
C LEU A 20 10.82 25.36 15.14
N ARG A 21 11.55 25.66 14.09
CA ARG A 21 11.33 25.05 12.77
C ARG A 21 12.28 23.87 12.62
N VAL A 22 11.75 22.67 12.76
CA VAL A 22 12.44 21.44 12.35
C VAL A 22 11.65 20.84 11.21
N ASP A 23 12.29 20.65 10.08
CA ASP A 23 11.68 19.96 8.96
C ASP A 23 11.68 18.46 9.25
N TYR A 24 10.54 17.96 9.71
CA TYR A 24 10.30 16.52 9.92
C TYR A 24 9.75 15.82 8.68
N ASP A 25 9.70 16.50 7.56
CA ASP A 25 9.30 15.86 6.33
C ASP A 25 10.44 14.99 5.80
N ASN A 26 10.63 13.85 6.47
CA ASN A 26 11.56 12.80 6.05
C ASN A 26 11.07 12.08 4.77
N ARG A 27 10.10 12.66 4.05
CA ARG A 27 9.81 12.14 2.72
C ARG A 27 11.05 12.37 1.89
N PRO A 28 11.64 11.31 1.33
CA PRO A 28 12.73 11.51 0.42
C PRO A 28 12.25 12.48 -0.66
N THR A 29 12.98 13.58 -0.82
CA THR A 29 12.78 14.45 -1.98
C THR A 29 12.66 13.53 -3.19
N LYS A 30 11.61 13.69 -4.00
CA LYS A 30 11.48 12.93 -5.25
C LYS A 30 12.78 13.15 -6.02
N VAL A 31 13.71 12.26 -5.85
CA VAL A 31 14.88 12.21 -6.70
C VAL A 31 14.37 11.61 -7.99
N GLU A 32 14.37 12.38 -9.06
CA GLU A 32 14.24 11.82 -10.40
C GLU A 32 15.40 10.84 -10.57
N ARG A 33 15.12 9.57 -10.31
CA ARG A 33 16.11 8.53 -10.53
C ARG A 33 16.15 8.23 -12.00
N ASP A 34 17.35 8.29 -12.56
CA ASP A 34 17.58 7.79 -13.90
C ASP A 34 17.11 6.34 -13.99
N GLN A 35 16.20 6.06 -14.92
CA GLN A 35 15.70 4.70 -15.16
C GLN A 35 16.84 3.70 -15.37
N HIS A 36 17.93 4.13 -15.95
CA HIS A 36 19.15 3.33 -16.12
C HIS A 36 19.77 2.90 -14.79
N GLU A 37 19.80 3.78 -13.80
CA GLU A 37 20.31 3.50 -12.47
C GLU A 37 19.41 2.50 -11.73
N VAL A 38 18.10 2.64 -11.87
CA VAL A 38 17.13 1.73 -11.28
C VAL A 38 17.26 0.33 -11.88
N HIS A 39 17.40 0.22 -13.20
CA HIS A 39 17.60 -1.06 -13.88
C HIS A 39 18.93 -1.72 -13.50
N GLY A 40 20.00 -0.96 -13.35
CA GLY A 40 21.31 -1.49 -12.93
C GLY A 40 21.29 -2.06 -11.51
N ARG A 41 20.49 -1.51 -10.62
CA ARG A 41 20.38 -1.98 -9.23
C ARG A 41 19.59 -3.28 -9.07
N ARG A 42 18.75 -3.62 -10.05
CA ARG A 42 17.93 -4.83 -10.01
C ARG A 42 18.63 -6.06 -10.49
N GLY A 43 19.83 -5.91 -10.98
CA GLY A 43 20.48 -6.95 -11.75
C GLY A 43 19.74 -7.25 -13.05
N LEU A 44 20.44 -7.76 -14.00
CA LEU A 44 19.92 -8.16 -15.31
C LEU A 44 19.21 -9.51 -15.19
N LEU A 45 18.04 -9.53 -14.57
CA LEU A 45 17.31 -10.78 -14.36
C LEU A 45 16.74 -11.33 -15.64
N ILE A 46 16.38 -10.45 -16.57
CA ILE A 46 15.89 -10.84 -17.89
C ILE A 46 16.64 -9.98 -18.88
N ALA A 47 17.88 -10.36 -19.09
CA ALA A 47 18.73 -9.69 -20.00
C ALA A 47 18.01 -9.33 -21.28
N ALA A 48 17.98 -8.07 -21.56
CA ALA A 48 18.02 -7.53 -22.89
C ALA A 48 16.88 -7.87 -23.87
N ILE A 49 15.92 -8.72 -23.54
CA ILE A 49 14.88 -9.07 -24.50
C ILE A 49 13.84 -7.97 -24.62
N ASN A 50 13.55 -7.24 -23.56
CA ASN A 50 12.64 -6.12 -23.61
C ASN A 50 12.78 -5.20 -22.37
N GLY A 51 13.81 -4.36 -22.36
CA GLY A 51 14.11 -3.46 -21.23
C GLY A 51 12.95 -2.53 -20.85
N LYS A 52 12.08 -2.19 -21.79
CA LYS A 52 10.88 -1.39 -21.51
C LYS A 52 9.86 -2.18 -20.71
N ALA A 53 9.58 -3.43 -21.08
CA ALA A 53 8.64 -4.28 -20.34
C ALA A 53 9.13 -4.57 -18.93
N GLU A 54 10.43 -4.75 -18.72
CA GLU A 54 11.03 -4.90 -17.39
C GLU A 54 10.92 -3.61 -16.57
N GLY A 55 11.14 -2.46 -17.19
CA GLY A 55 10.96 -1.17 -16.55
C GLY A 55 9.52 -0.91 -16.13
N ASP A 56 8.57 -1.18 -17.01
CA ASP A 56 7.14 -1.02 -16.73
C ASP A 56 6.69 -1.95 -15.61
N ARG A 57 7.14 -3.19 -15.61
CA ARG A 57 6.85 -4.15 -14.56
C ARG A 57 7.43 -3.72 -13.22
N CYS A 58 8.63 -3.19 -13.22
CA CYS A 58 9.26 -2.65 -12.04
C CYS A 58 8.55 -1.43 -11.47
N LEU A 59 7.97 -0.60 -12.31
CA LEU A 59 7.21 0.57 -11.88
C LEU A 59 5.92 0.20 -11.14
N THR A 60 5.40 -1.00 -11.35
CA THR A 60 4.23 -1.52 -10.65
C THR A 60 4.55 -2.22 -9.33
N CYS A 61 5.82 -2.28 -8.92
CA CYS A 61 6.27 -3.00 -7.73
C CYS A 61 5.83 -4.47 -7.73
N ASP A 62 6.03 -5.14 -8.85
CA ASP A 62 5.65 -6.52 -9.08
C ASP A 62 6.62 -7.56 -8.48
N VAL A 63 6.56 -8.78 -9.00
CA VAL A 63 7.35 -9.95 -8.60
C VAL A 63 8.84 -9.65 -8.38
N ILE A 64 9.41 -8.69 -9.08
CA ILE A 64 10.84 -8.42 -9.01
C ILE A 64 11.22 -7.59 -7.79
N CYS A 65 10.37 -6.66 -7.39
CA CYS A 65 10.78 -5.66 -6.42
C CYS A 65 10.40 -6.01 -4.99
N GLU A 66 9.20 -6.28 -4.64
CA GLU A 66 8.64 -6.55 -3.29
C GLU A 66 9.36 -5.88 -2.10
N MET A 67 10.18 -4.86 -2.34
CA MET A 67 10.98 -4.21 -1.30
C MET A 67 10.12 -3.67 -0.16
N CYS A 68 8.93 -3.18 -0.49
CA CYS A 68 8.02 -2.64 0.51
C CYS A 68 7.46 -3.70 1.47
N THR A 69 7.42 -4.97 1.07
CA THR A 69 7.04 -6.07 1.95
C THR A 69 8.19 -6.46 2.86
N GLU A 70 9.43 -6.46 2.34
CA GLU A 70 10.62 -6.86 3.07
C GLU A 70 11.02 -5.86 4.15
N VAL A 71 10.95 -4.57 3.84
CA VAL A 71 11.39 -3.51 4.77
C VAL A 71 10.32 -3.08 5.76
N CYS A 72 9.09 -3.60 5.64
CA CYS A 72 8.01 -3.24 6.55
C CYS A 72 8.16 -3.99 7.88
N PRO A 73 8.48 -3.30 9.00
CA PRO A 73 8.67 -3.97 10.29
C PRO A 73 7.38 -4.59 10.82
N ASN A 74 6.24 -4.06 10.41
CA ASN A 74 4.92 -4.48 10.87
C ASN A 74 4.22 -5.43 9.88
N ARG A 75 4.86 -5.77 8.77
CA ARG A 75 4.27 -6.61 7.71
C ARG A 75 2.95 -6.07 7.15
N ALA A 76 2.80 -4.75 7.13
CA ALA A 76 1.62 -4.07 6.62
C ALA A 76 1.48 -4.15 5.09
N ASN A 77 2.55 -4.42 4.36
CA ASN A 77 2.49 -4.66 2.92
C ASN A 77 2.59 -6.16 2.65
N VAL A 78 1.63 -6.70 1.94
CA VAL A 78 1.52 -8.14 1.65
C VAL A 78 1.52 -8.35 0.15
N ALA A 79 2.36 -9.24 -0.32
CA ALA A 79 2.37 -9.68 -1.70
C ALA A 79 1.33 -10.78 -1.91
N ILE A 80 0.47 -10.61 -2.89
CA ILE A 80 -0.60 -11.56 -3.25
C ILE A 80 -0.48 -11.92 -4.73
N THR A 81 -1.09 -13.04 -5.11
CA THR A 81 -1.20 -13.44 -6.52
C THR A 81 -2.61 -13.18 -7.02
N VAL A 82 -2.74 -12.38 -8.07
CA VAL A 82 -4.03 -12.03 -8.68
C VAL A 82 -4.07 -12.59 -10.11
N PRO A 83 -4.81 -13.66 -10.36
CA PRO A 83 -4.95 -14.23 -11.70
C PRO A 83 -5.59 -13.22 -12.67
N GLY A 84 -5.13 -13.21 -13.92
CA GLY A 84 -5.66 -12.34 -14.97
C GLY A 84 -4.93 -11.01 -15.14
N PHE A 85 -4.05 -10.63 -14.23
CA PHE A 85 -3.15 -9.51 -14.42
C PHE A 85 -1.99 -9.90 -15.33
N ALA A 86 -1.48 -8.95 -16.11
CA ALA A 86 -0.27 -9.15 -16.92
C ALA A 86 0.93 -9.52 -16.03
N ASP A 87 1.01 -8.93 -14.86
CA ASP A 87 1.82 -9.38 -13.75
C ASP A 87 0.91 -9.84 -12.60
N PRO A 88 0.86 -11.12 -12.31
CA PRO A 88 -0.05 -11.66 -11.31
C PRO A 88 0.37 -11.29 -9.87
N ARG A 89 1.62 -10.84 -9.65
CA ARG A 89 2.11 -10.52 -8.32
C ARG A 89 1.77 -9.07 -7.96
N GLN A 90 0.89 -8.87 -7.01
CA GLN A 90 0.42 -7.57 -6.57
C GLN A 90 0.72 -7.33 -5.09
N ILE A 91 0.81 -6.07 -4.70
CA ILE A 91 1.02 -5.68 -3.30
C ILE A 91 -0.27 -5.06 -2.76
N VAL A 92 -0.70 -5.52 -1.61
CA VAL A 92 -1.82 -4.97 -0.85
C VAL A 92 -1.29 -4.39 0.47
N HIS A 93 -1.83 -3.28 0.87
CA HIS A 93 -1.52 -2.64 2.14
C HIS A 93 -2.59 -2.95 3.20
N ILE A 94 -2.19 -3.20 4.43
CA ILE A 94 -3.10 -3.42 5.57
C ILE A 94 -2.93 -2.24 6.52
N ASP A 95 -3.92 -1.37 6.57
CA ASP A 95 -3.87 -0.12 7.34
C ASP A 95 -3.65 -0.38 8.84
N GLY A 96 -4.42 -1.26 9.42
CA GLY A 96 -4.36 -1.57 10.85
C GLY A 96 -3.01 -2.14 11.33
N LEU A 97 -2.13 -2.58 10.43
CA LEU A 97 -0.75 -2.97 10.74
C LEU A 97 0.23 -1.83 10.53
N CYS A 98 -0.15 -0.77 9.83
CA CYS A 98 0.73 0.32 9.47
C CYS A 98 0.88 1.31 10.61
N ASN A 99 2.09 1.69 10.94
CA ASN A 99 2.39 2.78 11.86
C ASN A 99 2.95 4.01 11.15
N GLU A 100 2.82 4.09 9.82
CA GLU A 100 3.30 5.19 8.97
C GLU A 100 4.79 5.54 9.18
N CYS A 101 5.63 4.55 9.49
CA CYS A 101 7.07 4.78 9.72
C CYS A 101 7.82 5.28 8.48
N GLY A 102 7.26 5.08 7.28
CA GLY A 102 7.82 5.55 6.01
C GLY A 102 8.90 4.65 5.41
N ASN A 103 9.29 3.54 6.05
CA ASN A 103 10.34 2.65 5.53
C ASN A 103 10.06 2.17 4.11
N CYS A 104 8.82 1.75 3.83
CA CYS A 104 8.45 1.28 2.49
C CYS A 104 8.62 2.34 1.40
N GLY A 105 8.40 3.62 1.74
CA GLY A 105 8.66 4.74 0.84
C GLY A 105 10.15 5.07 0.72
N THR A 106 10.90 5.04 1.84
CA THR A 106 12.33 5.32 1.87
C THR A 106 13.13 4.33 1.00
N PHE A 107 12.79 3.06 1.09
CA PHE A 107 13.46 1.99 0.34
C PHE A 107 12.81 1.70 -1.03
N CYS A 108 11.75 2.40 -1.39
CA CYS A 108 11.10 2.20 -2.68
C CYS A 108 12.01 2.67 -3.83
N PRO A 109 12.46 1.79 -4.73
CA PRO A 109 13.33 2.17 -5.83
C PRO A 109 12.63 3.07 -6.86
N HIS A 110 11.30 3.17 -6.79
CA HIS A 110 10.45 3.98 -7.69
C HIS A 110 10.00 5.30 -7.07
N ALA A 111 10.54 5.66 -5.90
CA ALA A 111 10.09 6.84 -5.14
C ALA A 111 8.57 6.84 -4.86
N GLY A 112 7.93 5.67 -4.81
CA GLY A 112 6.54 5.50 -4.43
C GLY A 112 6.35 5.54 -2.91
N LEU A 113 5.10 5.65 -2.51
CA LEU A 113 4.67 5.56 -1.11
C LEU A 113 3.73 4.35 -0.96
N PRO A 114 4.25 3.11 -0.89
CA PRO A 114 3.42 1.90 -0.93
C PRO A 114 2.28 1.89 0.09
N TYR A 115 2.48 2.47 1.27
CA TYR A 115 1.43 2.59 2.29
C TYR A 115 0.29 3.56 1.92
N LYS A 116 0.44 4.33 0.81
CA LYS A 116 -0.60 5.21 0.25
C LYS A 116 -1.00 4.83 -1.16
N ASP A 117 -0.06 4.29 -1.93
CA ASP A 117 -0.25 4.06 -3.37
C ASP A 117 -0.88 2.70 -3.68
N LYS A 118 -0.84 1.76 -2.71
CA LYS A 118 -1.36 0.40 -2.91
C LYS A 118 -2.80 0.28 -2.43
N ILE A 119 -3.54 -0.67 -3.03
CA ILE A 119 -4.88 -1.00 -2.55
C ILE A 119 -4.79 -1.36 -1.06
N THR A 120 -5.59 -0.70 -0.25
CA THR A 120 -5.55 -0.79 1.20
C THR A 120 -6.72 -1.60 1.74
N ILE A 121 -6.45 -2.51 2.66
CA ILE A 121 -7.47 -3.20 3.46
C ILE A 121 -7.56 -2.49 4.81
N PHE A 122 -8.76 -2.06 5.15
CA PHE A 122 -9.09 -1.44 6.42
C PHE A 122 -9.79 -2.44 7.32
N TRP A 123 -9.53 -2.38 8.61
CA TRP A 123 -10.19 -3.24 9.59
C TRP A 123 -11.26 -2.51 10.39
N THR A 124 -11.19 -1.18 10.45
CA THR A 124 -12.17 -0.36 11.15
C THR A 124 -12.73 0.73 10.25
N ARG A 125 -13.93 1.17 10.58
CA ARG A 125 -14.58 2.30 9.88
C ARG A 125 -13.81 3.59 10.12
N GLU A 126 -13.29 3.77 11.33
CA GLU A 126 -12.50 4.94 11.70
C GLU A 126 -11.26 5.07 10.82
N ASP A 127 -10.47 3.99 10.69
CA ASP A 127 -9.28 3.99 9.83
C ASP A 127 -9.63 4.25 8.35
N PHE A 128 -10.77 3.70 7.90
CA PHE A 128 -11.25 3.95 6.55
C PHE A 128 -11.63 5.42 6.33
N GLU A 129 -12.31 6.06 7.28
CA GLU A 129 -12.76 7.45 7.18
C GLU A 129 -11.58 8.43 7.29
N ASP A 130 -10.60 8.14 8.12
CA ASP A 130 -9.38 8.95 8.30
C ASP A 130 -8.39 8.83 7.14
N SER A 131 -8.56 7.85 6.27
CA SER A 131 -7.67 7.60 5.14
C SER A 131 -8.25 8.13 3.83
N THR A 132 -7.38 8.43 2.87
CA THR A 132 -7.75 8.72 1.47
C THR A 132 -7.35 7.60 0.51
N ASN A 133 -6.77 6.52 1.01
CA ASN A 133 -6.27 5.42 0.20
C ASN A 133 -7.41 4.69 -0.51
N VAL A 134 -7.15 4.30 -1.75
CA VAL A 134 -8.02 3.37 -2.51
C VAL A 134 -8.02 2.03 -1.79
N GLY A 135 -9.18 1.45 -1.56
CA GLY A 135 -9.22 0.17 -0.85
C GLY A 135 -10.58 -0.26 -0.37
N PHE A 136 -10.57 -1.25 0.53
CA PHE A 136 -11.74 -1.98 0.98
C PHE A 136 -11.82 -2.03 2.49
N LEU A 137 -13.01 -1.78 3.03
CA LEU A 137 -13.39 -2.07 4.40
C LEU A 137 -14.42 -3.21 4.37
N PRO A 138 -14.10 -4.41 4.87
CA PRO A 138 -15.08 -5.48 5.03
C PRO A 138 -16.19 -5.06 5.99
N LEU A 139 -17.43 -5.32 5.60
CA LEU A 139 -18.62 -5.15 6.42
C LEU A 139 -19.18 -6.52 6.81
N THR A 140 -20.24 -6.53 7.59
CA THR A 140 -20.98 -7.76 7.86
C THR A 140 -21.63 -8.30 6.57
N ASP A 141 -21.90 -9.61 6.54
CA ASP A 141 -22.63 -10.28 5.46
C ASP A 141 -21.99 -10.24 4.06
N GLY A 142 -20.66 -10.20 3.99
CA GLY A 142 -19.93 -10.26 2.72
C GLY A 142 -20.09 -8.98 1.86
N ALA A 143 -20.45 -7.88 2.50
CA ALA A 143 -20.42 -6.57 1.88
C ALA A 143 -19.09 -5.85 2.16
N TYR A 144 -18.77 -4.88 1.34
CA TYR A 144 -17.59 -4.03 1.46
C TYR A 144 -17.94 -2.57 1.23
N LEU A 145 -17.31 -1.70 2.02
CA LEU A 145 -17.24 -0.29 1.68
C LEU A 145 -15.94 -0.06 0.92
N SER A 146 -16.04 0.48 -0.29
CA SER A 146 -14.89 0.65 -1.18
C SER A 146 -14.67 2.10 -1.53
N ARG A 147 -13.42 2.55 -1.43
CA ARG A 147 -12.99 3.83 -1.96
C ARG A 147 -12.32 3.62 -3.31
N MET A 148 -12.88 4.30 -4.31
CA MET A 148 -12.44 4.25 -5.70
C MET A 148 -11.23 5.16 -5.95
N PRO A 149 -10.50 5.01 -7.08
CA PRO A 149 -9.40 5.91 -7.44
C PRO A 149 -9.80 7.40 -7.58
N ASN A 150 -11.07 7.68 -7.86
CA ASN A 150 -11.60 9.04 -7.93
C ASN A 150 -12.06 9.59 -6.56
N GLY A 151 -11.80 8.85 -5.47
CA GLY A 151 -12.21 9.21 -4.11
C GLY A 151 -13.65 8.90 -3.76
N SER A 152 -14.50 8.48 -4.71
CA SER A 152 -15.89 8.11 -4.39
C SER A 152 -15.93 6.84 -3.54
N VAL A 153 -16.87 6.81 -2.61
CA VAL A 153 -17.10 5.67 -1.72
C VAL A 153 -18.40 4.99 -2.09
N ARG A 154 -18.39 3.66 -2.19
CA ARG A 154 -19.56 2.84 -2.49
C ARG A 154 -19.57 1.58 -1.65
N GLU A 155 -20.77 1.16 -1.26
CA GLU A 155 -20.99 -0.18 -0.73
C GLU A 155 -21.29 -1.14 -1.89
N HIS A 156 -20.71 -2.31 -1.86
CA HIS A 156 -20.97 -3.37 -2.84
C HIS A 156 -20.82 -4.74 -2.19
N ARG A 157 -21.29 -5.76 -2.91
CA ARG A 157 -21.11 -7.18 -2.55
C ARG A 157 -20.24 -7.85 -3.59
N THR A 158 -19.50 -8.84 -3.18
CA THR A 158 -18.68 -9.67 -4.08
C THR A 158 -19.52 -10.19 -5.26
N GLY A 159 -18.96 -10.06 -6.47
CA GLY A 159 -19.62 -10.47 -7.71
C GLY A 159 -20.56 -9.44 -8.33
N GLN A 160 -20.73 -8.26 -7.75
CA GLN A 160 -21.42 -7.15 -8.40
C GLN A 160 -20.45 -6.41 -9.34
N ALA A 161 -20.96 -6.01 -10.50
CA ALA A 161 -20.13 -5.42 -11.60
C ALA A 161 -19.93 -3.89 -11.46
N ASP A 162 -19.94 -3.35 -10.25
CA ASP A 162 -19.89 -1.91 -9.99
C ASP A 162 -18.50 -1.41 -9.53
N LEU A 163 -17.51 -2.33 -9.45
CA LEU A 163 -16.11 -2.01 -9.22
C LEU A 163 -15.30 -1.93 -10.52
N PRO A 164 -14.23 -1.11 -10.56
CA PRO A 164 -13.22 -1.24 -11.60
C PRO A 164 -12.69 -2.69 -11.66
N GLU A 165 -12.51 -3.20 -12.88
CA GLU A 165 -12.13 -4.60 -13.10
C GLU A 165 -10.91 -5.03 -12.26
N ALA A 166 -9.86 -4.21 -12.24
CA ALA A 166 -8.67 -4.48 -11.45
C ALA A 166 -8.95 -4.60 -9.94
N MET A 167 -9.79 -3.73 -9.39
CA MET A 167 -10.18 -3.80 -7.97
C MET A 167 -11.02 -5.06 -7.68
N SER A 168 -11.92 -5.41 -8.59
CA SER A 168 -12.74 -6.63 -8.47
C SER A 168 -11.89 -7.90 -8.47
N GLN A 169 -10.89 -7.97 -9.36
CA GLN A 169 -9.97 -9.10 -9.44
C GLN A 169 -9.10 -9.23 -8.18
N VAL A 170 -8.59 -8.10 -7.67
CA VAL A 170 -7.82 -8.06 -6.41
C VAL A 170 -8.68 -8.54 -5.25
N LEU A 171 -9.90 -8.04 -5.12
CA LEU A 171 -10.80 -8.42 -4.03
C LEU A 171 -11.14 -9.92 -4.11
N ALA A 172 -11.47 -10.43 -5.30
CA ALA A 172 -11.77 -11.85 -5.50
C ALA A 172 -10.58 -12.75 -5.14
N ALA A 173 -9.36 -12.35 -5.48
CA ALA A 173 -8.16 -13.09 -5.08
C ALA A 173 -7.96 -13.07 -3.56
N ILE A 174 -8.19 -11.92 -2.91
CA ILE A 174 -8.10 -11.79 -1.46
C ILE A 174 -9.11 -12.70 -0.76
N GLU A 175 -10.37 -12.67 -1.18
CA GLU A 175 -11.41 -13.50 -0.57
C GLU A 175 -11.12 -14.99 -0.70
N LYS A 176 -10.63 -15.40 -1.86
CA LYS A 176 -10.38 -16.79 -2.16
C LYS A 176 -9.17 -17.34 -1.41
N ASP A 177 -8.03 -16.66 -1.50
CA ASP A 177 -6.74 -17.24 -1.14
C ASP A 177 -6.05 -16.51 0.04
N TYR A 178 -6.51 -15.28 0.39
CA TYR A 178 -5.89 -14.42 1.39
C TYR A 178 -6.90 -13.83 2.38
N SER A 179 -8.02 -14.51 2.62
CA SER A 179 -9.11 -13.99 3.47
C SER A 179 -8.67 -13.60 4.89
N PHE A 180 -7.54 -14.14 5.35
CA PHE A 180 -6.96 -13.80 6.66
C PHE A 180 -6.54 -12.33 6.80
N ILE A 181 -6.34 -11.59 5.68
CA ILE A 181 -6.00 -10.17 5.74
C ILE A 181 -7.22 -9.26 5.89
N LEU A 182 -8.43 -9.80 5.72
CA LEU A 182 -9.69 -9.05 5.80
C LEU A 182 -10.15 -8.76 7.23
N ALA A 183 -9.56 -9.42 8.22
CA ALA A 183 -9.94 -9.28 9.62
C ALA A 183 -8.74 -8.93 10.49
N ALA A 184 -8.95 -8.10 11.51
CA ALA A 184 -7.95 -7.86 12.54
C ALA A 184 -7.59 -9.17 13.25
N PRO A 185 -6.31 -9.39 13.61
CA PRO A 185 -5.92 -10.53 14.42
C PRO A 185 -6.70 -10.56 15.75
N VAL A 186 -7.07 -11.74 16.19
CA VAL A 186 -7.75 -11.92 17.48
C VAL A 186 -6.86 -11.35 18.59
N GLY A 187 -7.33 -10.30 19.28
CA GLY A 187 -6.59 -9.58 20.32
C GLY A 187 -6.09 -8.17 19.93
N ALA A 188 -6.29 -7.72 18.70
CA ALA A 188 -5.96 -6.36 18.27
C ALA A 188 -7.09 -5.34 18.53
N GLN A 189 -8.19 -5.78 19.09
CA GLN A 189 -9.34 -4.93 19.46
C GLN A 189 -9.18 -4.49 20.91
N SER A 190 -8.47 -3.40 21.13
CA SER A 190 -8.48 -2.67 22.42
C SER A 190 -8.21 -1.20 22.18
#